data_4f29be45ebf3486d0713c6ba311d64da
#
_entry.id   4f29be45ebf3486d0713c6ba311d64da
#
_cell.length_a   1.000
_cell.length_b   1.000
_cell.length_c   1.000
_cell.angle_alpha   90.00
_cell.angle_beta   90.00
_cell.angle_gamma   90.00
#
_symmetry.space_group_name_H-M   'P 1'
#
loop_
_entity.id
_entity.type
_entity.pdbx_description
1 polymer ?
#
loop_
_entity_poly.entity_id
_entity_poly.type
_entity_poly.pdbx_seq_one_letter_code
_entity_poly.pdbx_strand_id
1 'polypeptide(L)'
;MSKVVIIGGGAAGMFASIAAAGCGHQVVVYEKNEKLGKKLYITGKGRCNITNACDMEGLFDAVRTNAKFLYSSFYGYTNQQVIDFFERIGVPTKIERGDRVFPVSDHSSDVIRGLEREMDRLGVKVHLRTAVKKVVAKDGHFEKIILGDQRQIHADACIVATGGLSYQSTGSTGDGFRFAESLGHTVTDCMPALVPMECKEEWVPELQGLSLRNVNVTILDGKKKLYDDFGEMLFTHYGVSGPLILSASSYVGKKLKAKELTLKIDLKPALSEEQLDHRVLREFEENQNRQFKNAVHKLFPSKLIPVMIELSGIDPEKKVNVITKEERLGFVRLIKGLTCTLTDLRDYDEAIITKGGIKIKEVDPGTMESKLVKGLHFAGEVLDLDAVTGGFNLQIAWSTAYAAGTGIQI
;
A
#
# COMPACT_ATOMS: atom_id res chain seq x y z
N MET A 1 33.07 17.67 1.33
CA MET A 1 32.85 16.22 1.44
C MET A 1 32.44 15.95 2.87
N SER A 2 31.16 15.66 3.08
CA SER A 2 30.59 15.53 4.42
C SER A 2 30.32 14.08 4.75
N LYS A 3 30.32 13.75 6.02
CA LYS A 3 29.96 12.42 6.51
C LYS A 3 28.46 12.35 6.77
N VAL A 4 27.78 11.46 6.07
CA VAL A 4 26.33 11.27 6.16
C VAL A 4 26.03 9.89 6.74
N VAL A 5 25.21 9.84 7.78
CA VAL A 5 24.66 8.61 8.32
C VAL A 5 23.22 8.40 7.87
N ILE A 6 22.87 7.17 7.49
CA ILE A 6 21.51 6.79 7.13
C ILE A 6 21.04 5.69 8.06
N ILE A 7 19.87 5.87 8.63
CA ILE A 7 19.25 4.91 9.56
C ILE A 7 18.15 4.18 8.81
N GLY A 8 18.36 2.88 8.57
CA GLY A 8 17.45 1.98 7.86
C GLY A 8 17.95 1.68 6.44
N GLY A 9 18.02 0.40 6.12
CA GLY A 9 18.43 -0.15 4.81
C GLY A 9 17.25 -0.66 3.99
N GLY A 10 16.10 -0.02 4.09
CA GLY A 10 14.93 -0.25 3.24
C GLY A 10 15.02 0.49 1.90
N ALA A 11 13.91 0.52 1.15
CA ALA A 11 13.84 1.20 -0.16
C ALA A 11 14.36 2.65 -0.09
N ALA A 12 13.79 3.46 0.80
CA ALA A 12 14.19 4.86 0.96
C ALA A 12 15.65 5.02 1.40
N GLY A 13 16.13 4.20 2.36
CA GLY A 13 17.50 4.32 2.85
C GLY A 13 18.55 3.93 1.85
N MET A 14 18.36 2.83 1.09
CA MET A 14 19.26 2.45 -0.01
C MET A 14 19.30 3.55 -1.08
N PHE A 15 18.15 4.08 -1.47
CA PHE A 15 18.08 5.10 -2.50
C PHE A 15 18.67 6.43 -2.06
N ALA A 16 18.39 6.87 -0.81
CA ALA A 16 19.01 8.07 -0.23
C ALA A 16 20.53 7.95 -0.14
N SER A 17 21.05 6.74 0.16
CA SER A 17 22.49 6.51 0.20
C SER A 17 23.15 6.67 -1.16
N ILE A 18 22.49 6.18 -2.23
CA ILE A 18 22.95 6.35 -3.61
C ILE A 18 22.92 7.83 -4.00
N ALA A 19 21.83 8.54 -3.67
CA ALA A 19 21.69 9.97 -3.98
C ALA A 19 22.76 10.82 -3.27
N ALA A 20 22.96 10.62 -1.97
CA ALA A 20 23.97 11.35 -1.19
C ALA A 20 25.41 11.02 -1.64
N ALA A 21 25.72 9.74 -1.88
CA ALA A 21 27.05 9.36 -2.37
C ALA A 21 27.31 9.89 -3.78
N GLY A 22 26.27 9.94 -4.64
CA GLY A 22 26.34 10.57 -5.96
C GLY A 22 26.67 12.06 -5.93
N CYS A 23 26.35 12.76 -4.84
CA CYS A 23 26.74 14.16 -4.57
C CYS A 23 28.15 14.28 -3.95
N GLY A 24 28.90 13.19 -3.80
CA GLY A 24 30.28 13.20 -3.28
C GLY A 24 30.39 13.16 -1.76
N HIS A 25 29.32 12.83 -1.03
CA HIS A 25 29.38 12.62 0.41
C HIS A 25 29.94 11.25 0.79
N GLN A 26 30.51 11.13 1.99
CA GLN A 26 30.87 9.85 2.60
C GLN A 26 29.65 9.27 3.32
N VAL A 27 29.07 8.21 2.79
CA VAL A 27 27.80 7.67 3.28
C VAL A 27 27.99 6.36 4.03
N VAL A 28 27.34 6.25 5.19
CA VAL A 28 27.30 5.04 6.01
C VAL A 28 25.85 4.70 6.37
N VAL A 29 25.39 3.51 5.98
CA VAL A 29 24.06 2.98 6.30
C VAL A 29 24.13 2.07 7.52
N TYR A 30 23.26 2.28 8.49
CA TYR A 30 23.07 1.43 9.64
C TYR A 30 21.70 0.72 9.55
N GLU A 31 21.74 -0.61 9.41
CA GLU A 31 20.57 -1.48 9.31
C GLU A 31 20.58 -2.48 10.47
N LYS A 32 19.47 -2.53 11.21
CA LYS A 32 19.32 -3.44 12.36
C LYS A 32 19.16 -4.91 11.98
N ASN A 33 18.66 -5.18 10.78
CA ASN A 33 18.48 -6.53 10.24
C ASN A 33 19.78 -7.11 9.68
N GLU A 34 19.74 -8.41 9.39
CA GLU A 34 20.84 -9.18 8.78
C GLU A 34 21.04 -8.94 7.28
N LYS A 35 20.10 -8.23 6.62
CA LYS A 35 20.14 -7.90 5.18
C LYS A 35 19.38 -6.62 4.87
N LEU A 36 19.72 -5.98 3.76
CA LEU A 36 19.00 -4.84 3.21
C LEU A 36 17.66 -5.26 2.59
N GLY A 37 16.74 -4.31 2.44
CA GLY A 37 15.54 -4.44 1.63
C GLY A 37 14.52 -5.47 2.10
N LYS A 38 14.48 -5.88 3.38
CA LYS A 38 13.55 -6.92 3.85
C LYS A 38 12.09 -6.64 3.49
N LYS A 39 11.60 -5.41 3.69
CA LYS A 39 10.23 -5.06 3.30
C LYS A 39 10.09 -4.98 1.78
N LEU A 40 11.08 -4.44 1.08
CA LEU A 40 11.09 -4.38 -0.38
C LEU A 40 10.99 -5.78 -1.01
N TYR A 41 11.64 -6.78 -0.39
CA TYR A 41 11.62 -8.18 -0.85
C TYR A 41 10.22 -8.77 -0.93
N ILE A 42 9.32 -8.42 -0.01
CA ILE A 42 7.95 -8.96 0.05
C ILE A 42 6.93 -8.13 -0.73
N THR A 43 7.30 -6.94 -1.22
CA THR A 43 6.39 -6.07 -1.97
C THR A 43 5.94 -6.72 -3.28
N GLY A 44 4.72 -6.39 -3.71
CA GLY A 44 4.17 -6.93 -4.96
C GLY A 44 4.11 -8.46 -5.00
N LYS A 45 3.94 -9.13 -3.85
CA LYS A 45 3.99 -10.60 -3.71
C LYS A 45 5.35 -11.18 -4.14
N GLY A 46 6.44 -10.52 -3.79
CA GLY A 46 7.81 -10.92 -4.14
C GLY A 46 8.30 -10.46 -5.52
N ARG A 47 7.46 -9.71 -6.26
CA ARG A 47 7.81 -9.19 -7.60
C ARG A 47 8.38 -7.77 -7.57
N CYS A 48 8.09 -6.99 -6.55
CA CYS A 48 8.38 -5.56 -6.40
C CYS A 48 7.71 -4.69 -7.49
N ASN A 49 6.59 -4.06 -7.16
CA ASN A 49 6.01 -3.02 -8.01
C ASN A 49 6.79 -1.72 -7.79
N ILE A 50 7.81 -1.48 -8.62
CA ILE A 50 8.84 -0.44 -8.45
C ILE A 50 8.21 0.97 -8.42
N THR A 51 7.33 1.25 -9.36
CA THR A 51 6.63 2.53 -9.51
C THR A 51 5.39 2.36 -10.39
N ASN A 52 4.78 3.47 -10.79
CA ASN A 52 3.70 3.52 -11.77
C ASN A 52 4.10 4.44 -12.93
N ALA A 53 3.83 4.02 -14.16
CA ALA A 53 4.18 4.76 -15.38
C ALA A 53 3.08 5.76 -15.82
N CYS A 54 2.11 6.07 -14.93
CA CYS A 54 1.11 7.10 -15.21
C CYS A 54 1.77 8.49 -15.34
N ASP A 55 0.98 9.46 -15.81
CA ASP A 55 1.40 10.85 -15.83
C ASP A 55 1.50 11.46 -14.41
N MET A 56 1.97 12.70 -14.34
CA MET A 56 2.18 13.38 -13.05
C MET A 56 0.86 13.63 -12.31
N GLU A 57 -0.24 13.88 -13.01
CA GLU A 57 -1.57 14.05 -12.41
C GLU A 57 -2.01 12.75 -11.72
N GLY A 58 -1.86 11.62 -12.40
CA GLY A 58 -2.14 10.29 -11.83
C GLY A 58 -1.29 9.97 -10.61
N LEU A 59 -0.02 10.40 -10.56
CA LEU A 59 0.81 10.26 -9.37
C LEU A 59 0.24 11.01 -8.17
N PHE A 60 -0.20 12.27 -8.36
CA PHE A 60 -0.79 13.07 -7.29
C PHE A 60 -2.16 12.56 -6.85
N ASP A 61 -2.99 12.12 -7.79
CA ASP A 61 -4.32 11.56 -7.52
C ASP A 61 -4.25 10.28 -6.68
N ALA A 62 -3.17 9.51 -6.84
CA ALA A 62 -2.93 8.30 -6.07
C ALA A 62 -2.56 8.58 -4.60
N VAL A 63 -2.03 9.76 -4.29
CA VAL A 63 -1.63 10.13 -2.93
C VAL A 63 -2.85 10.49 -2.09
N ARG A 64 -2.99 9.87 -0.93
CA ARG A 64 -4.16 10.03 -0.05
C ARG A 64 -3.97 11.07 1.05
N THR A 65 -2.74 11.24 1.52
CA THR A 65 -2.42 12.17 2.61
C THR A 65 -1.32 13.11 2.16
N ASN A 66 -1.55 14.42 2.33
CA ASN A 66 -0.55 15.48 2.12
C ASN A 66 0.08 15.55 0.71
N ALA A 67 -0.67 15.23 -0.36
CA ALA A 67 -0.16 15.18 -1.75
C ALA A 67 0.64 16.44 -2.15
N LYS A 68 0.20 17.63 -1.73
CA LYS A 68 0.88 18.90 -2.05
C LYS A 68 2.32 18.99 -1.52
N PHE A 69 2.64 18.28 -0.44
CA PHE A 69 3.99 18.23 0.09
C PHE A 69 4.97 17.57 -0.89
N LEU A 70 4.50 16.62 -1.68
CA LEU A 70 5.31 15.88 -2.65
C LEU A 70 5.61 16.63 -3.94
N TYR A 71 5.12 17.88 -4.10
CA TYR A 71 5.29 18.62 -5.33
C TYR A 71 6.77 18.72 -5.74
N SER A 72 7.62 19.23 -4.85
CA SER A 72 9.06 19.38 -5.11
C SER A 72 9.75 18.03 -5.36
N SER A 73 9.44 17.01 -4.57
CA SER A 73 10.11 15.71 -4.69
C SER A 73 9.66 14.92 -5.93
N PHE A 74 8.38 14.97 -6.33
CA PHE A 74 7.90 14.27 -7.54
C PHE A 74 8.41 14.92 -8.82
N TYR A 75 8.47 16.27 -8.87
CA TYR A 75 9.09 16.95 -10.01
C TYR A 75 10.62 16.90 -9.97
N GLY A 76 11.23 16.83 -8.80
CA GLY A 76 12.67 16.67 -8.63
C GLY A 76 13.18 15.27 -9.01
N TYR A 77 12.34 14.23 -8.83
CA TYR A 77 12.66 12.87 -9.22
C TYR A 77 11.40 12.11 -9.61
N THR A 78 11.11 12.12 -10.91
CA THR A 78 9.87 11.58 -11.49
C THR A 78 9.85 10.05 -11.55
N ASN A 79 8.67 9.48 -11.78
CA ASN A 79 8.52 8.04 -12.03
C ASN A 79 9.30 7.57 -13.27
N GLN A 80 9.37 8.38 -14.33
CA GLN A 80 10.20 8.05 -15.49
C GLN A 80 11.68 7.98 -15.11
N GLN A 81 12.17 8.93 -14.32
CA GLN A 81 13.56 8.89 -13.84
C GLN A 81 13.83 7.69 -12.92
N VAL A 82 12.83 7.21 -12.17
CA VAL A 82 12.93 5.96 -11.42
C VAL A 82 13.08 4.77 -12.36
N ILE A 83 12.27 4.69 -13.43
CA ILE A 83 12.38 3.63 -14.45
C ILE A 83 13.77 3.66 -15.08
N ASP A 84 14.21 4.82 -15.57
CA ASP A 84 15.53 5.01 -16.21
C ASP A 84 16.69 4.65 -15.27
N PHE A 85 16.54 4.95 -13.98
CA PHE A 85 17.54 4.58 -12.97
C PHE A 85 17.66 3.06 -12.85
N PHE A 86 16.55 2.33 -12.68
CA PHE A 86 16.61 0.87 -12.55
C PHE A 86 17.13 0.20 -13.82
N GLU A 87 16.73 0.65 -15.01
CA GLU A 87 17.29 0.20 -16.29
C GLU A 87 18.83 0.40 -16.33
N ARG A 88 19.29 1.59 -15.95
CA ARG A 88 20.72 1.94 -15.93
C ARG A 88 21.55 1.06 -14.99
N ILE A 89 21.01 0.68 -13.83
CA ILE A 89 21.70 -0.19 -12.87
C ILE A 89 21.57 -1.69 -13.19
N GLY A 90 21.03 -2.03 -14.37
CA GLY A 90 20.90 -3.40 -14.85
C GLY A 90 19.72 -4.17 -14.24
N VAL A 91 18.63 -3.48 -13.97
CA VAL A 91 17.34 -4.05 -13.58
C VAL A 91 16.31 -3.70 -14.64
N PRO A 92 16.19 -4.47 -15.73
CA PRO A 92 15.23 -4.24 -16.79
C PRO A 92 13.80 -4.24 -16.25
N THR A 93 12.96 -3.32 -16.75
CA THR A 93 11.60 -3.13 -16.28
C THR A 93 10.56 -3.45 -17.35
N LYS A 94 9.33 -3.72 -16.93
CA LYS A 94 8.16 -3.88 -17.80
C LYS A 94 6.96 -3.18 -17.19
N ILE A 95 6.08 -2.68 -18.06
CA ILE A 95 4.81 -2.05 -17.66
C ILE A 95 3.68 -3.07 -17.83
N GLU A 96 2.88 -3.26 -16.79
CA GLU A 96 1.71 -4.13 -16.78
C GLU A 96 0.41 -3.32 -16.66
N ARG A 97 -0.74 -3.99 -16.73
CA ARG A 97 -2.07 -3.36 -16.62
C ARG A 97 -2.13 -2.39 -15.43
N GLY A 98 -2.67 -1.19 -15.66
CA GLY A 98 -2.76 -0.11 -14.67
C GLY A 98 -1.42 0.59 -14.45
N ASP A 99 -0.59 0.61 -15.51
CA ASP A 99 0.70 1.31 -15.59
C ASP A 99 1.71 0.90 -14.49
N ARG A 100 1.52 -0.29 -13.91
CA ARG A 100 2.39 -0.82 -12.86
C ARG A 100 3.72 -1.26 -13.43
N VAL A 101 4.81 -0.79 -12.84
CA VAL A 101 6.17 -1.10 -13.28
C VAL A 101 6.78 -2.20 -12.43
N PHE A 102 7.17 -3.30 -13.06
CA PHE A 102 7.83 -4.44 -12.41
C PHE A 102 9.19 -4.73 -13.06
N PRO A 103 10.13 -5.38 -12.36
CA PRO A 103 11.30 -5.95 -13.01
C PRO A 103 10.87 -7.04 -14.01
N VAL A 104 11.53 -7.15 -15.13
CA VAL A 104 11.25 -8.18 -16.15
C VAL A 104 11.38 -9.59 -15.57
N SER A 105 12.27 -9.78 -14.62
CA SER A 105 12.49 -11.05 -13.91
C SER A 105 11.35 -11.48 -12.99
N ASP A 106 10.44 -10.56 -12.63
CA ASP A 106 9.41 -10.77 -11.60
C ASP A 106 9.98 -11.12 -10.20
N HIS A 107 11.23 -10.74 -9.92
CA HIS A 107 11.89 -11.00 -8.64
C HIS A 107 12.35 -9.70 -7.95
N SER A 108 11.79 -9.42 -6.77
CA SER A 108 12.21 -8.29 -5.92
C SER A 108 13.68 -8.35 -5.50
N SER A 109 14.25 -9.56 -5.45
CA SER A 109 15.68 -9.76 -5.17
C SER A 109 16.59 -9.11 -6.20
N ASP A 110 16.16 -8.99 -7.45
CA ASP A 110 16.98 -8.36 -8.50
C ASP A 110 17.00 -6.83 -8.34
N VAL A 111 15.86 -6.25 -7.90
CA VAL A 111 15.76 -4.83 -7.53
C VAL A 111 16.72 -4.53 -6.38
N ILE A 112 16.71 -5.35 -5.32
CA ILE A 112 17.59 -5.18 -4.15
C ILE A 112 19.05 -5.31 -4.56
N ARG A 113 19.42 -6.36 -5.30
CA ARG A 113 20.79 -6.57 -5.79
C ARG A 113 21.27 -5.45 -6.70
N GLY A 114 20.39 -4.88 -7.53
CA GLY A 114 20.68 -3.71 -8.35
C GLY A 114 21.08 -2.52 -7.49
N LEU A 115 20.28 -2.21 -6.47
CA LEU A 115 20.56 -1.14 -5.51
C LEU A 115 21.87 -1.40 -4.73
N GLU A 116 22.09 -2.61 -4.23
CA GLU A 116 23.33 -2.99 -3.51
C GLU A 116 24.58 -2.79 -4.38
N ARG A 117 24.56 -3.24 -5.63
CA ARG A 117 25.69 -3.02 -6.58
C ARG A 117 25.96 -1.54 -6.80
N GLU A 118 24.92 -0.71 -6.91
CA GLU A 118 25.10 0.73 -7.11
C GLU A 118 25.62 1.42 -5.84
N MET A 119 25.18 0.99 -4.65
CA MET A 119 25.73 1.44 -3.37
C MET A 119 27.22 1.10 -3.26
N ASP A 120 27.61 -0.13 -3.60
CA ASP A 120 29.01 -0.59 -3.59
C ASP A 120 29.87 0.22 -4.58
N ARG A 121 29.35 0.44 -5.81
CA ARG A 121 30.03 1.24 -6.84
C ARG A 121 30.32 2.68 -6.38
N LEU A 122 29.42 3.25 -5.58
CA LEU A 122 29.57 4.60 -5.03
C LEU A 122 30.32 4.65 -3.69
N GLY A 123 30.79 3.50 -3.19
CA GLY A 123 31.57 3.42 -1.95
C GLY A 123 30.76 3.62 -0.67
N VAL A 124 29.44 3.38 -0.72
CA VAL A 124 28.58 3.42 0.47
C VAL A 124 28.95 2.29 1.43
N LYS A 125 29.21 2.61 2.69
CA LYS A 125 29.47 1.61 3.72
C LYS A 125 28.16 1.16 4.38
N VAL A 126 27.98 -0.16 4.57
CA VAL A 126 26.79 -0.74 5.18
C VAL A 126 27.16 -1.51 6.44
N HIS A 127 26.51 -1.20 7.55
CA HIS A 127 26.60 -1.95 8.80
C HIS A 127 25.26 -2.65 9.08
N LEU A 128 25.21 -3.94 8.77
CA LEU A 128 24.08 -4.82 9.10
C LEU A 128 24.10 -5.23 10.58
N ARG A 129 22.98 -5.71 11.10
CA ARG A 129 22.81 -6.12 12.50
C ARG A 129 23.23 -5.03 13.50
N THR A 130 23.07 -3.77 13.07
CA THR A 130 23.53 -2.61 13.83
C THR A 130 22.34 -1.65 14.05
N ALA A 131 21.67 -1.83 15.18
CA ALA A 131 20.54 -1.00 15.55
C ALA A 131 21.02 0.37 16.07
N VAL A 132 20.39 1.44 15.58
CA VAL A 132 20.52 2.77 16.19
C VAL A 132 19.54 2.87 17.35
N LYS A 133 20.01 3.33 18.49
CA LYS A 133 19.22 3.49 19.72
C LYS A 133 18.72 4.93 19.89
N LYS A 134 19.53 5.91 19.48
CA LYS A 134 19.21 7.33 19.68
C LYS A 134 19.83 8.18 18.59
N VAL A 135 19.12 9.23 18.20
CA VAL A 135 19.62 10.37 17.41
C VAL A 135 19.79 11.53 18.38
N VAL A 136 20.92 12.22 18.33
CA VAL A 136 21.27 13.31 19.25
C VAL A 136 21.47 14.59 18.46
N ALA A 137 20.80 15.64 18.91
CA ALA A 137 21.01 17.01 18.44
C ALA A 137 21.56 17.88 19.58
N LYS A 138 22.34 18.89 19.22
CA LYS A 138 22.86 19.91 20.11
C LYS A 138 22.68 21.28 19.48
N ASP A 139 22.16 22.23 20.23
CA ASP A 139 21.94 23.62 19.78
C ASP A 139 21.16 23.71 18.45
N GLY A 140 20.14 22.84 18.28
CA GLY A 140 19.32 22.79 17.07
C GLY A 140 19.97 22.16 15.85
N HIS A 141 21.12 21.50 16.00
CA HIS A 141 21.85 20.80 14.93
C HIS A 141 22.02 19.32 15.24
N PHE A 142 21.92 18.45 14.24
CA PHE A 142 22.30 17.05 14.37
C PHE A 142 23.77 16.94 14.79
N GLU A 143 24.08 16.09 15.74
CA GLU A 143 25.44 15.89 16.24
C GLU A 143 25.95 14.46 15.99
N LYS A 144 25.14 13.46 16.37
CA LYS A 144 25.58 12.05 16.34
C LYS A 144 24.41 11.09 16.46
N ILE A 145 24.67 9.83 16.16
CA ILE A 145 23.81 8.71 16.54
C ILE A 145 24.46 7.87 17.63
N ILE A 146 23.66 7.21 18.45
CA ILE A 146 24.10 6.22 19.45
C ILE A 146 23.59 4.86 19.01
N LEU A 147 24.50 3.90 18.87
CA LEU A 147 24.18 2.53 18.50
C LEU A 147 23.68 1.70 19.70
N GLY A 148 23.14 0.53 19.44
CA GLY A 148 22.66 -0.40 20.47
C GLY A 148 23.76 -0.84 21.44
N ASP A 149 25.00 -0.92 20.99
CA ASP A 149 26.21 -1.24 21.78
C ASP A 149 26.86 0.00 22.42
N GLN A 150 26.17 1.13 22.47
CA GLN A 150 26.58 2.41 23.07
C GLN A 150 27.68 3.17 22.28
N ARG A 151 28.19 2.68 21.17
CA ARG A 151 29.12 3.46 20.33
C ARG A 151 28.43 4.73 19.84
N GLN A 152 29.17 5.83 19.85
CA GLN A 152 28.73 7.13 19.35
C GLN A 152 29.35 7.38 17.97
N ILE A 153 28.53 7.73 17.00
CA ILE A 153 28.95 7.98 15.63
C ILE A 153 28.63 9.44 15.31
N HIS A 154 29.66 10.27 15.25
CA HIS A 154 29.53 11.66 14.82
C HIS A 154 29.47 11.73 13.27
N ALA A 155 28.61 12.59 12.75
CA ALA A 155 28.48 12.87 11.33
C ALA A 155 27.88 14.26 11.12
N ASP A 156 27.99 14.77 9.89
CA ASP A 156 27.54 16.12 9.54
C ASP A 156 26.03 16.15 9.25
N ALA A 157 25.48 15.04 8.74
CA ALA A 157 24.05 14.90 8.50
C ALA A 157 23.56 13.49 8.78
N CYS A 158 22.26 13.38 9.03
CA CYS A 158 21.56 12.12 9.27
C CYS A 158 20.28 12.06 8.43
N ILE A 159 20.05 10.91 7.74
CA ILE A 159 18.77 10.62 7.08
C ILE A 159 18.09 9.47 7.82
N VAL A 160 16.89 9.71 8.34
CA VAL A 160 16.04 8.70 8.98
C VAL A 160 15.12 8.11 7.93
N ALA A 161 15.34 6.82 7.57
CA ALA A 161 14.61 6.09 6.54
C ALA A 161 14.13 4.71 7.07
N THR A 162 13.59 4.71 8.28
CA THR A 162 13.29 3.50 9.05
C THR A 162 11.94 2.85 8.72
N GLY A 163 11.16 3.44 7.80
CA GLY A 163 9.79 3.01 7.51
C GLY A 163 8.81 3.35 8.64
N GLY A 164 7.62 2.75 8.58
CA GLY A 164 6.55 2.95 9.55
C GLY A 164 6.41 1.80 10.56
N LEU A 165 5.18 1.26 10.68
CA LEU A 165 4.79 0.19 11.61
C LEU A 165 4.32 -1.08 10.88
N SER A 166 4.10 -1.04 9.57
CA SER A 166 3.57 -2.18 8.82
C SER A 166 4.66 -3.22 8.53
N TYR A 167 4.29 -4.51 8.59
CA TYR A 167 5.21 -5.65 8.49
C TYR A 167 6.37 -5.55 9.50
N GLN A 168 6.07 -5.48 10.78
CA GLN A 168 7.05 -5.28 11.85
C GLN A 168 8.20 -6.30 11.82
N SER A 169 7.94 -7.53 11.38
CA SER A 169 8.95 -8.58 11.17
C SER A 169 10.06 -8.20 10.17
N THR A 170 9.81 -7.20 9.31
CA THR A 170 10.81 -6.66 8.38
C THR A 170 11.68 -5.55 8.97
N GLY A 171 11.41 -5.12 10.19
CA GLY A 171 12.15 -4.07 10.88
C GLY A 171 11.43 -2.71 10.99
N SER A 172 10.23 -2.56 10.43
CA SER A 172 9.42 -1.34 10.53
C SER A 172 8.69 -1.30 11.89
N THR A 173 9.40 -0.94 12.95
CA THR A 173 8.92 -0.98 14.35
C THR A 173 8.73 0.41 14.97
N GLY A 174 8.66 1.46 14.15
CA GLY A 174 8.44 2.83 14.61
C GLY A 174 9.68 3.50 15.22
N ASP A 175 10.89 2.98 14.98
CA ASP A 175 12.11 3.57 15.53
C ASP A 175 12.26 5.04 15.14
N GLY A 176 11.99 5.38 13.87
CA GLY A 176 12.09 6.75 13.38
C GLY A 176 11.11 7.70 14.04
N PHE A 177 9.93 7.22 14.41
CA PHE A 177 8.95 8.02 15.16
C PHE A 177 9.50 8.39 16.53
N ARG A 178 10.05 7.43 17.26
CA ARG A 178 10.67 7.67 18.58
C ARG A 178 11.86 8.63 18.48
N PHE A 179 12.68 8.53 17.43
CA PHE A 179 13.79 9.47 17.20
C PHE A 179 13.25 10.88 16.97
N ALA A 180 12.26 11.01 16.11
CA ALA A 180 11.66 12.31 15.77
C ALA A 180 11.02 12.97 17.00
N GLU A 181 10.20 12.23 17.77
CA GLU A 181 9.57 12.71 19.00
C GLU A 181 10.61 13.17 20.04
N SER A 182 11.71 12.41 20.21
CA SER A 182 12.80 12.77 21.13
C SER A 182 13.52 14.06 20.76
N LEU A 183 13.35 14.52 19.50
CA LEU A 183 13.93 15.74 18.97
C LEU A 183 12.88 16.86 18.78
N GLY A 184 11.68 16.66 19.33
CA GLY A 184 10.61 17.67 19.37
C GLY A 184 9.65 17.65 18.17
N HIS A 185 9.79 16.68 17.23
CA HIS A 185 8.84 16.52 16.15
C HIS A 185 7.52 15.91 16.61
N THR A 186 6.46 16.29 15.94
CA THR A 186 5.14 15.71 16.10
C THR A 186 5.00 14.47 15.20
N VAL A 187 4.56 13.35 15.77
CA VAL A 187 4.11 12.18 15.00
C VAL A 187 2.58 12.16 15.00
N THR A 188 1.98 12.09 13.84
CA THR A 188 0.52 12.00 13.69
C THR A 188 0.05 10.59 14.04
N ASP A 189 -1.25 10.44 14.36
CA ASP A 189 -1.84 9.15 14.68
C ASP A 189 -1.61 8.13 13.56
N CYS A 190 -0.90 7.06 13.88
CA CYS A 190 -0.61 6.00 12.94
C CYS A 190 -1.74 4.97 12.90
N MET A 191 -2.04 4.47 11.71
CA MET A 191 -3.00 3.39 11.49
C MET A 191 -2.58 2.49 10.33
N PRO A 192 -2.98 1.20 10.33
CA PRO A 192 -2.75 0.34 9.19
C PRO A 192 -3.52 0.85 7.96
N ALA A 193 -2.89 0.80 6.79
CA ALA A 193 -3.51 1.16 5.52
C ALA A 193 -3.07 0.21 4.40
N LEU A 194 -3.82 0.16 3.32
CA LEU A 194 -3.74 -0.90 2.32
C LEU A 194 -3.80 -2.27 3.00
N VAL A 195 -4.85 -2.47 3.78
CA VAL A 195 -5.02 -3.58 4.71
C VAL A 195 -6.38 -4.25 4.45
N PRO A 196 -6.49 -5.59 4.62
CA PRO A 196 -7.78 -6.27 4.57
C PRO A 196 -8.75 -5.74 5.64
N MET A 197 -10.04 -5.98 5.43
CA MET A 197 -11.12 -5.59 6.35
C MET A 197 -11.91 -6.82 6.81
N GLU A 198 -12.31 -6.81 8.07
CA GLU A 198 -13.15 -7.85 8.66
C GLU A 198 -14.62 -7.67 8.31
N CYS A 199 -15.34 -8.78 8.16
CA CYS A 199 -16.77 -8.80 7.91
C CYS A 199 -17.50 -9.57 9.02
N LYS A 200 -18.77 -9.18 9.24
CA LYS A 200 -19.63 -9.72 10.31
C LYS A 200 -20.36 -11.01 9.90
N GLU A 201 -20.70 -11.14 8.62
CA GLU A 201 -21.59 -12.19 8.11
C GLU A 201 -20.89 -13.56 8.10
N GLU A 202 -21.60 -14.59 8.59
CA GLU A 202 -21.10 -15.96 8.71
C GLU A 202 -20.82 -16.63 7.36
N TRP A 203 -21.49 -16.22 6.28
CA TRP A 203 -21.26 -16.73 4.94
C TRP A 203 -19.94 -16.25 4.29
N VAL A 204 -19.33 -15.18 4.80
CA VAL A 204 -18.10 -14.62 4.23
C VAL A 204 -16.92 -15.58 4.32
N PRO A 205 -16.64 -16.23 5.45
CA PRO A 205 -15.60 -17.26 5.57
C PRO A 205 -15.77 -18.44 4.62
N GLU A 206 -17.01 -18.80 4.26
CA GLU A 206 -17.28 -19.89 3.30
C GLU A 206 -16.70 -19.60 1.92
N LEU A 207 -16.59 -18.32 1.57
CA LEU A 207 -16.03 -17.85 0.31
C LEU A 207 -14.50 -17.69 0.33
N GLN A 208 -13.80 -18.06 1.42
CA GLN A 208 -12.35 -17.92 1.54
C GLN A 208 -11.61 -18.41 0.27
N GLY A 209 -10.73 -17.55 -0.28
CA GLY A 209 -9.96 -17.84 -1.50
C GLY A 209 -10.71 -17.54 -2.80
N LEU A 210 -11.98 -17.18 -2.77
CA LEU A 210 -12.71 -16.73 -3.95
C LEU A 210 -12.27 -15.32 -4.34
N SER A 211 -11.65 -15.18 -5.50
CA SER A 211 -11.37 -13.88 -6.13
C SER A 211 -12.52 -13.53 -7.08
N LEU A 212 -13.08 -12.34 -6.90
CA LEU A 212 -14.03 -11.73 -7.84
C LEU A 212 -13.28 -10.75 -8.73
N ARG A 213 -13.44 -10.91 -10.04
CA ARG A 213 -12.87 -10.02 -11.06
C ARG A 213 -13.98 -9.23 -11.74
N ASN A 214 -13.65 -8.01 -12.15
CA ASN A 214 -14.58 -7.13 -12.84
C ASN A 214 -15.88 -6.89 -12.05
N VAL A 215 -15.76 -6.64 -10.77
CA VAL A 215 -16.84 -6.23 -9.89
C VAL A 215 -16.73 -4.74 -9.54
N ASN A 216 -17.84 -4.12 -9.17
CA ASN A 216 -17.81 -2.80 -8.55
C ASN A 216 -18.01 -2.92 -7.05
N VAL A 217 -17.18 -2.23 -6.29
CA VAL A 217 -17.23 -2.19 -4.83
C VAL A 217 -17.59 -0.79 -4.37
N THR A 218 -18.67 -0.67 -3.61
CA THR A 218 -19.09 0.59 -2.98
C THR A 218 -19.07 0.42 -1.46
N ILE A 219 -18.43 1.33 -0.72
CA ILE A 219 -18.50 1.36 0.75
C ILE A 219 -19.35 2.54 1.18
N LEU A 220 -20.32 2.26 2.04
CA LEU A 220 -21.36 3.19 2.48
C LEU A 220 -21.32 3.42 4.00
N ASP A 221 -21.56 4.67 4.39
CA ASP A 221 -21.89 5.10 5.74
C ASP A 221 -23.37 5.51 5.76
N GLY A 222 -24.24 4.56 6.08
CA GLY A 222 -25.68 4.71 5.84
C GLY A 222 -25.95 4.96 4.36
N LYS A 223 -26.44 6.15 4.01
CA LYS A 223 -26.69 6.55 2.60
C LYS A 223 -25.48 7.24 1.94
N LYS A 224 -24.46 7.61 2.70
CA LYS A 224 -23.31 8.34 2.18
C LYS A 224 -22.27 7.40 1.58
N LYS A 225 -21.98 7.57 0.28
CA LYS A 225 -20.91 6.87 -0.40
C LYS A 225 -19.54 7.40 0.04
N LEU A 226 -18.68 6.53 0.53
CA LEU A 226 -17.32 6.84 0.97
C LEU A 226 -16.26 6.41 -0.04
N TYR A 227 -16.52 5.30 -0.72
CA TYR A 227 -15.64 4.72 -1.74
C TYR A 227 -16.48 4.04 -2.81
N ASP A 228 -16.01 4.07 -4.05
CA ASP A 228 -16.65 3.41 -5.18
C ASP A 228 -15.60 3.20 -6.27
N ASP A 229 -15.35 1.94 -6.65
CA ASP A 229 -14.36 1.63 -7.66
C ASP A 229 -14.60 0.26 -8.28
N PHE A 230 -14.02 0.06 -9.48
CA PHE A 230 -14.15 -1.14 -10.30
C PHE A 230 -12.84 -1.92 -10.36
N GLY A 231 -12.90 -3.26 -10.17
CA GLY A 231 -11.69 -4.08 -10.25
C GLY A 231 -11.83 -5.47 -9.66
N GLU A 232 -10.87 -5.85 -8.83
CA GLU A 232 -10.76 -7.18 -8.24
C GLU A 232 -10.79 -7.12 -6.71
N MET A 233 -11.47 -8.08 -6.10
CA MET A 233 -11.49 -8.31 -4.66
C MET A 233 -11.34 -9.80 -4.33
N LEU A 234 -11.02 -10.11 -3.09
CA LEU A 234 -10.80 -11.46 -2.58
C LEU A 234 -11.55 -11.64 -1.26
N PHE A 235 -12.24 -12.77 -1.10
CA PHE A 235 -12.76 -13.20 0.20
C PHE A 235 -11.70 -13.97 0.99
N THR A 236 -11.64 -13.71 2.30
CA THR A 236 -10.77 -14.40 3.25
C THR A 236 -11.60 -15.09 4.33
N HIS A 237 -10.96 -15.82 5.24
CA HIS A 237 -11.66 -16.47 6.36
C HIS A 237 -12.18 -15.50 7.43
N TYR A 238 -11.82 -14.22 7.37
CA TYR A 238 -12.28 -13.19 8.32
C TYR A 238 -13.03 -12.03 7.65
N GLY A 239 -13.03 -11.97 6.32
CA GLY A 239 -13.62 -10.82 5.63
C GLY A 239 -13.16 -10.71 4.19
N VAL A 240 -12.71 -9.52 3.81
CA VAL A 240 -12.40 -9.17 2.43
C VAL A 240 -11.02 -8.53 2.27
N SER A 241 -10.41 -8.76 1.09
CA SER A 241 -9.10 -8.26 0.70
C SER A 241 -9.05 -8.03 -0.83
N GLY A 242 -7.86 -7.90 -1.39
CA GLY A 242 -7.63 -7.66 -2.82
C GLY A 242 -7.52 -6.18 -3.16
N PRO A 243 -7.11 -5.84 -4.39
CA PRO A 243 -6.72 -4.47 -4.76
C PRO A 243 -7.76 -3.40 -4.43
N LEU A 244 -9.04 -3.65 -4.72
CA LEU A 244 -10.14 -2.72 -4.40
C LEU A 244 -10.26 -2.47 -2.89
N ILE A 245 -10.26 -3.55 -2.11
CA ILE A 245 -10.45 -3.49 -0.65
C ILE A 245 -9.25 -2.84 0.03
N LEU A 246 -8.04 -3.21 -0.38
CA LEU A 246 -6.82 -2.60 0.13
C LEU A 246 -6.80 -1.09 -0.13
N SER A 247 -7.12 -0.65 -1.35
CA SER A 247 -7.24 0.77 -1.66
C SER A 247 -8.35 1.43 -0.84
N ALA A 248 -9.53 0.80 -0.74
CA ALA A 248 -10.65 1.31 0.03
C ALA A 248 -10.29 1.56 1.51
N SER A 249 -9.47 0.71 2.13
CA SER A 249 -9.07 0.85 3.53
C SER A 249 -8.41 2.20 3.83
N SER A 250 -7.62 2.75 2.88
CA SER A 250 -6.99 4.08 3.02
C SER A 250 -8.01 5.23 3.03
N TYR A 251 -9.21 5.02 2.44
CA TYR A 251 -10.29 6.00 2.43
C TYR A 251 -11.18 5.90 3.67
N VAL A 252 -11.49 4.69 4.09
CA VAL A 252 -12.55 4.45 5.10
C VAL A 252 -12.00 4.13 6.49
N GLY A 253 -10.71 3.81 6.64
CA GLY A 253 -10.14 3.25 7.86
C GLY A 253 -10.44 4.06 9.12
N LYS A 254 -10.30 5.40 9.08
CA LYS A 254 -10.62 6.26 10.23
C LYS A 254 -12.10 6.17 10.65
N LYS A 255 -13.01 6.00 9.67
CA LYS A 255 -14.44 5.85 9.97
C LYS A 255 -14.77 4.45 10.46
N LEU A 256 -14.16 3.44 9.86
CA LEU A 256 -14.36 2.04 10.24
C LEU A 256 -13.95 1.77 11.69
N LYS A 257 -12.87 2.42 12.17
CA LYS A 257 -12.50 2.39 13.60
C LYS A 257 -13.56 2.98 14.53
N ALA A 258 -14.43 3.85 14.04
CA ALA A 258 -15.45 4.50 14.85
C ALA A 258 -16.81 3.80 14.79
N LYS A 259 -17.11 3.09 13.71
CA LYS A 259 -18.40 2.41 13.48
C LYS A 259 -18.33 1.45 12.30
N GLU A 260 -19.25 0.48 12.29
CA GLU A 260 -19.47 -0.44 11.16
C GLU A 260 -19.86 0.32 9.88
N LEU A 261 -19.42 -0.20 8.74
CA LEU A 261 -19.73 0.32 7.40
C LEU A 261 -20.35 -0.78 6.54
N THR A 262 -21.10 -0.40 5.53
CA THR A 262 -21.68 -1.36 4.58
C THR A 262 -20.81 -1.45 3.33
N LEU A 263 -20.35 -2.67 3.02
CA LEU A 263 -19.76 -3.02 1.73
C LEU A 263 -20.87 -3.52 0.81
N LYS A 264 -21.01 -2.92 -0.37
CA LYS A 264 -21.91 -3.35 -1.44
C LYS A 264 -21.06 -3.78 -2.64
N ILE A 265 -21.34 -4.98 -3.17
CA ILE A 265 -20.63 -5.58 -4.30
C ILE A 265 -21.61 -5.74 -5.44
N ASP A 266 -21.36 -5.08 -6.58
CA ASP A 266 -22.05 -5.36 -7.84
C ASP A 266 -21.26 -6.41 -8.59
N LEU A 267 -21.83 -7.60 -8.70
CA LEU A 267 -21.20 -8.76 -9.35
C LEU A 267 -21.23 -8.69 -10.89
N LYS A 268 -22.05 -7.82 -11.46
CA LYS A 268 -22.25 -7.66 -12.93
C LYS A 268 -22.37 -6.17 -13.31
N PRO A 269 -21.35 -5.34 -13.04
CA PRO A 269 -21.43 -3.89 -13.22
C PRO A 269 -21.65 -3.46 -14.68
N ALA A 270 -21.24 -4.28 -15.64
CA ALA A 270 -21.44 -4.01 -17.07
C ALA A 270 -22.90 -4.14 -17.54
N LEU A 271 -23.79 -4.70 -16.70
CA LEU A 271 -25.21 -4.88 -17.06
C LEU A 271 -26.07 -3.96 -16.19
N SER A 272 -27.06 -3.28 -16.80
CA SER A 272 -28.14 -2.65 -16.05
C SER A 272 -29.00 -3.72 -15.33
N GLU A 273 -29.84 -3.30 -14.38
CA GLU A 273 -30.77 -4.24 -13.73
C GLU A 273 -31.69 -4.91 -14.73
N GLU A 274 -32.20 -4.15 -15.71
CA GLU A 274 -33.05 -4.67 -16.78
C GLU A 274 -32.32 -5.69 -17.67
N GLN A 275 -31.11 -5.39 -18.11
CA GLN A 275 -30.29 -6.30 -18.91
C GLN A 275 -29.95 -7.59 -18.13
N LEU A 276 -29.70 -7.47 -16.81
CA LEU A 276 -29.44 -8.61 -15.95
C LEU A 276 -30.71 -9.43 -15.73
N ASP A 277 -31.88 -8.80 -15.58
CA ASP A 277 -33.18 -9.51 -15.48
C ASP A 277 -33.44 -10.34 -16.74
N HIS A 278 -33.24 -9.77 -17.92
CA HIS A 278 -33.33 -10.51 -19.19
C HIS A 278 -32.34 -11.69 -19.27
N ARG A 279 -31.13 -11.53 -18.73
CA ARG A 279 -30.17 -12.61 -18.69
C ARG A 279 -30.59 -13.75 -17.74
N VAL A 280 -31.06 -13.38 -16.54
CA VAL A 280 -31.57 -14.37 -15.56
C VAL A 280 -32.78 -15.11 -16.14
N LEU A 281 -33.70 -14.39 -16.77
CA LEU A 281 -34.88 -14.97 -17.42
C LEU A 281 -34.48 -16.00 -18.48
N ARG A 282 -33.53 -15.68 -19.35
CA ARG A 282 -33.01 -16.60 -20.36
C ARG A 282 -32.39 -17.87 -19.74
N GLU A 283 -31.60 -17.73 -18.66
CA GLU A 283 -31.04 -18.90 -17.95
C GLU A 283 -32.16 -19.78 -17.35
N PHE A 284 -33.25 -19.16 -16.89
CA PHE A 284 -34.43 -19.89 -16.38
C PHE A 284 -35.20 -20.59 -17.51
N GLU A 285 -35.39 -19.96 -18.66
CA GLU A 285 -36.02 -20.53 -19.85
C GLU A 285 -35.25 -21.74 -20.38
N GLU A 286 -33.91 -21.68 -20.42
CA GLU A 286 -33.07 -22.81 -20.82
C GLU A 286 -33.13 -23.97 -19.82
N ASN A 287 -33.56 -23.73 -18.57
CA ASN A 287 -33.58 -24.72 -17.49
C ASN A 287 -34.95 -24.89 -16.84
N GLN A 288 -36.06 -24.70 -17.55
CA GLN A 288 -37.43 -24.59 -17.04
C GLN A 288 -37.85 -25.70 -16.03
N ASN A 289 -37.40 -26.94 -16.24
CA ASN A 289 -37.75 -28.08 -15.41
C ASN A 289 -36.72 -28.36 -14.30
N ARG A 290 -35.63 -27.61 -14.24
CA ARG A 290 -34.61 -27.77 -13.20
C ARG A 290 -34.98 -27.01 -11.93
N GLN A 291 -34.47 -27.50 -10.82
CA GLN A 291 -34.52 -26.80 -9.53
C GLN A 291 -33.63 -25.55 -9.57
N PHE A 292 -34.00 -24.52 -8.83
CA PHE A 292 -33.28 -23.25 -8.79
C PHE A 292 -31.78 -23.40 -8.51
N LYS A 293 -31.42 -24.26 -7.52
CA LYS A 293 -30.01 -24.56 -7.20
C LYS A 293 -29.19 -25.04 -8.39
N ASN A 294 -29.83 -25.72 -9.37
CA ASN A 294 -29.18 -26.31 -10.54
C ASN A 294 -29.24 -25.39 -11.78
N ALA A 295 -30.00 -24.28 -11.73
CA ALA A 295 -30.22 -23.42 -12.88
C ALA A 295 -29.29 -22.20 -12.90
N VAL A 296 -28.62 -21.86 -11.78
CA VAL A 296 -27.84 -20.62 -11.63
C VAL A 296 -26.33 -20.78 -11.87
N HIS A 297 -25.87 -21.98 -12.25
CA HIS A 297 -24.45 -22.29 -12.39
C HIS A 297 -23.67 -21.42 -13.39
N LYS A 298 -24.33 -20.93 -14.44
CA LYS A 298 -23.68 -20.04 -15.44
C LYS A 298 -23.58 -18.58 -14.99
N LEU A 299 -24.21 -18.19 -13.87
CA LEU A 299 -24.24 -16.82 -13.39
C LEU A 299 -23.05 -16.50 -12.50
N PHE A 300 -22.50 -17.47 -11.77
CA PHE A 300 -21.51 -17.28 -10.71
C PHE A 300 -20.37 -18.30 -10.75
N PRO A 301 -19.22 -17.99 -10.13
CA PRO A 301 -18.25 -19.00 -9.73
C PRO A 301 -18.89 -20.04 -8.81
N SER A 302 -18.51 -21.31 -8.95
CA SER A 302 -19.15 -22.43 -8.23
C SER A 302 -19.20 -22.22 -6.72
N LYS A 303 -18.15 -21.64 -6.13
CA LYS A 303 -18.07 -21.38 -4.68
C LYS A 303 -19.08 -20.33 -4.19
N LEU A 304 -19.50 -19.41 -5.05
CA LEU A 304 -20.47 -18.36 -4.69
C LEU A 304 -21.93 -18.85 -4.78
N ILE A 305 -22.20 -19.90 -5.52
CA ILE A 305 -23.55 -20.38 -5.80
C ILE A 305 -24.35 -20.69 -4.54
N PRO A 306 -23.85 -21.50 -3.57
CA PRO A 306 -24.60 -21.83 -2.35
C PRO A 306 -25.02 -20.57 -1.57
N VAL A 307 -24.09 -19.63 -1.40
CA VAL A 307 -24.33 -18.36 -0.69
C VAL A 307 -25.40 -17.52 -1.41
N MET A 308 -25.32 -17.42 -2.73
CA MET A 308 -26.32 -16.65 -3.51
C MET A 308 -27.70 -17.27 -3.49
N ILE A 309 -27.79 -18.59 -3.43
CA ILE A 309 -29.06 -19.32 -3.28
C ILE A 309 -29.67 -19.01 -1.90
N GLU A 310 -28.89 -19.17 -0.84
CA GLU A 310 -29.33 -18.89 0.53
C GLU A 310 -29.81 -17.44 0.68
N LEU A 311 -28.99 -16.47 0.28
CA LEU A 311 -29.29 -15.04 0.40
C LEU A 311 -30.45 -14.59 -0.50
N SER A 312 -30.80 -15.34 -1.54
CA SER A 312 -31.93 -15.03 -2.42
C SER A 312 -33.29 -15.21 -1.74
N GLY A 313 -33.34 -16.08 -0.70
CA GLY A 313 -34.59 -16.49 -0.06
C GLY A 313 -35.50 -17.35 -0.94
N ILE A 314 -35.05 -17.75 -2.14
CA ILE A 314 -35.80 -18.66 -3.03
C ILE A 314 -35.49 -20.09 -2.60
N ASP A 315 -36.55 -20.91 -2.45
CA ASP A 315 -36.40 -22.33 -2.14
C ASP A 315 -35.47 -23.03 -3.18
N PRO A 316 -34.34 -23.61 -2.74
CA PRO A 316 -33.38 -24.27 -3.62
C PRO A 316 -33.99 -25.37 -4.50
N GLU A 317 -35.03 -26.08 -3.99
CA GLU A 317 -35.73 -27.16 -4.68
C GLU A 317 -36.84 -26.68 -5.63
N LYS A 318 -37.20 -25.40 -5.57
CA LYS A 318 -38.24 -24.79 -6.41
C LYS A 318 -37.83 -24.87 -7.89
N LYS A 319 -38.72 -25.37 -8.75
CA LYS A 319 -38.48 -25.32 -10.19
C LYS A 319 -38.46 -23.92 -10.72
N VAL A 320 -37.55 -23.60 -11.63
CA VAL A 320 -37.36 -22.18 -12.11
C VAL A 320 -38.58 -21.68 -12.87
N ASN A 321 -39.41 -22.54 -13.49
CA ASN A 321 -40.64 -22.13 -14.18
C ASN A 321 -41.78 -21.65 -13.24
N VAL A 322 -41.66 -21.87 -11.93
CA VAL A 322 -42.62 -21.39 -10.92
C VAL A 322 -42.05 -20.27 -10.02
N ILE A 323 -40.84 -19.79 -10.33
CA ILE A 323 -40.27 -18.60 -9.67
C ILE A 323 -41.06 -17.37 -10.11
N THR A 324 -41.54 -16.59 -9.14
CA THR A 324 -42.32 -15.38 -9.43
C THR A 324 -41.42 -14.26 -9.97
N LYS A 325 -42.07 -13.26 -10.58
CA LYS A 325 -41.35 -12.05 -11.04
C LYS A 325 -40.70 -11.31 -9.87
N GLU A 326 -41.35 -11.25 -8.73
CA GLU A 326 -40.84 -10.60 -7.50
C GLU A 326 -39.59 -11.30 -6.99
N GLU A 327 -39.59 -12.62 -6.90
CA GLU A 327 -38.43 -13.44 -6.51
C GLU A 327 -37.27 -13.24 -7.47
N ARG A 328 -37.53 -13.29 -8.78
CA ARG A 328 -36.52 -13.06 -9.81
C ARG A 328 -35.91 -11.65 -9.73
N LEU A 329 -36.73 -10.61 -9.60
CA LEU A 329 -36.25 -9.25 -9.43
C LEU A 329 -35.52 -9.04 -8.10
N GLY A 330 -35.92 -9.74 -7.03
CA GLY A 330 -35.17 -9.82 -5.78
C GLY A 330 -33.78 -10.38 -5.97
N PHE A 331 -33.69 -11.48 -6.72
CA PHE A 331 -32.41 -12.11 -7.06
C PHE A 331 -31.52 -11.22 -7.94
N VAL A 332 -32.07 -10.51 -8.92
CA VAL A 332 -31.36 -9.52 -9.73
C VAL A 332 -30.78 -8.42 -8.84
N ARG A 333 -31.57 -7.87 -7.91
CA ARG A 333 -31.11 -6.84 -6.96
C ARG A 333 -30.00 -7.36 -6.05
N LEU A 334 -30.05 -8.62 -5.61
CA LEU A 334 -28.98 -9.27 -4.85
C LEU A 334 -27.68 -9.34 -5.65
N ILE A 335 -27.76 -9.72 -6.94
CA ILE A 335 -26.57 -9.76 -7.83
C ILE A 335 -25.96 -8.36 -8.03
N LYS A 336 -26.79 -7.33 -8.12
CA LYS A 336 -26.36 -5.92 -8.26
C LYS A 336 -25.94 -5.27 -6.95
N GLY A 337 -26.12 -5.96 -5.84
CA GLY A 337 -25.87 -5.37 -4.53
C GLY A 337 -25.73 -6.41 -3.43
N LEU A 338 -24.83 -7.38 -3.61
CA LEU A 338 -24.45 -8.26 -2.52
C LEU A 338 -23.78 -7.43 -1.41
N THR A 339 -24.35 -7.46 -0.21
CA THR A 339 -23.91 -6.61 0.90
C THR A 339 -23.33 -7.43 2.03
N CYS A 340 -22.27 -6.89 2.66
CA CYS A 340 -21.78 -7.32 3.97
C CYS A 340 -21.38 -6.12 4.83
N THR A 341 -21.27 -6.36 6.13
CA THR A 341 -20.93 -5.35 7.14
C THR A 341 -19.44 -5.42 7.45
N LEU A 342 -18.73 -4.34 7.18
CA LEU A 342 -17.34 -4.17 7.58
C LEU A 342 -17.28 -3.76 9.06
N THR A 343 -16.47 -4.45 9.86
CA THR A 343 -16.38 -4.25 11.32
C THR A 343 -15.08 -3.63 11.77
N ASP A 344 -13.94 -4.01 11.17
CA ASP A 344 -12.62 -3.49 11.54
C ASP A 344 -11.60 -3.64 10.39
N LEU A 345 -10.46 -2.98 10.56
CA LEU A 345 -9.24 -3.19 9.77
C LEU A 345 -8.42 -4.32 10.39
N ARG A 346 -7.69 -5.07 9.55
CA ARG A 346 -6.65 -5.98 10.05
C ARG A 346 -5.45 -5.19 10.56
N ASP A 347 -4.60 -5.85 11.34
CA ASP A 347 -3.46 -5.26 12.03
C ASP A 347 -2.29 -4.89 11.09
N TYR A 348 -1.28 -4.24 11.65
CA TYR A 348 -0.05 -3.83 10.96
C TYR A 348 0.72 -4.99 10.31
N ASP A 349 0.58 -6.21 10.79
CA ASP A 349 1.25 -7.40 10.22
C ASP A 349 0.67 -7.79 8.85
N GLU A 350 -0.57 -7.38 8.55
CA GLU A 350 -1.20 -7.57 7.25
C GLU A 350 -1.28 -6.28 6.41
N ALA A 351 -0.97 -5.13 7.00
CA ALA A 351 -1.00 -3.84 6.33
C ALA A 351 0.21 -3.66 5.41
N ILE A 352 -0.02 -3.25 4.16
CA ILE A 352 1.08 -2.97 3.22
C ILE A 352 1.84 -1.72 3.67
N ILE A 353 1.14 -0.70 4.17
CA ILE A 353 1.73 0.58 4.60
C ILE A 353 1.16 1.04 5.93
N THR A 354 1.87 2.00 6.53
CA THR A 354 1.41 2.80 7.65
C THR A 354 0.88 4.14 7.13
N LYS A 355 -0.32 4.52 7.52
CA LYS A 355 -0.85 5.87 7.36
C LYS A 355 -0.55 6.65 8.65
N GLY A 356 -0.17 7.94 8.51
CA GLY A 356 0.39 8.72 9.61
C GLY A 356 1.91 8.65 9.61
N GLY A 357 2.55 9.41 10.49
CA GLY A 357 4.00 9.51 10.59
C GLY A 357 4.46 10.90 11.01
N ILE A 358 5.70 11.25 10.74
CA ILE A 358 6.27 12.56 11.06
C ILE A 358 5.51 13.64 10.31
N LYS A 359 5.04 14.64 11.05
CA LYS A 359 4.22 15.73 10.52
C LYS A 359 5.00 16.56 9.50
N ILE A 360 4.53 16.52 8.25
CA ILE A 360 5.24 17.13 7.11
C ILE A 360 5.39 18.64 7.18
N LYS A 361 4.60 19.36 7.98
CA LYS A 361 4.76 20.79 8.21
C LYS A 361 6.08 21.16 8.90
N GLU A 362 6.68 20.20 9.59
CA GLU A 362 7.95 20.32 10.31
C GLU A 362 9.14 19.86 9.47
N VAL A 363 8.93 19.56 8.20
CA VAL A 363 9.94 19.09 7.23
C VAL A 363 9.93 20.01 6.02
N ASP A 364 11.09 20.29 5.46
CA ASP A 364 11.21 21.04 4.20
C ASP A 364 10.86 20.14 3.01
N PRO A 365 9.93 20.53 2.12
CA PRO A 365 9.50 19.69 1.00
C PRO A 365 10.53 19.54 -0.13
N GLY A 366 11.53 20.43 -0.19
CA GLY A 366 12.56 20.42 -1.24
C GLY A 366 13.77 19.58 -0.88
N THR A 367 14.15 19.56 0.42
CA THR A 367 15.35 18.88 0.91
C THR A 367 15.06 17.75 1.88
N MET A 368 13.81 17.55 2.27
CA MET A 368 13.41 16.64 3.35
C MET A 368 14.10 16.91 4.69
N GLU A 369 14.73 18.07 4.86
CA GLU A 369 15.38 18.47 6.11
C GLU A 369 14.35 18.86 7.17
N SER A 370 14.63 18.49 8.40
CA SER A 370 13.90 18.95 9.57
C SER A 370 13.99 20.47 9.71
N LYS A 371 12.84 21.13 9.94
CA LYS A 371 12.81 22.56 10.30
C LYS A 371 13.17 22.82 11.76
N LEU A 372 13.24 21.77 12.59
CA LEU A 372 13.54 21.87 14.01
C LEU A 372 15.01 21.53 14.32
N VAL A 373 15.62 20.65 13.50
CA VAL A 373 16.99 20.18 13.71
C VAL A 373 17.73 20.20 12.37
N LYS A 374 18.65 21.10 12.21
CA LYS A 374 19.52 21.23 11.03
C LYS A 374 20.38 19.98 10.84
N GLY A 375 20.59 19.55 9.59
CA GLY A 375 21.35 18.35 9.26
C GLY A 375 20.60 17.03 9.53
N LEU A 376 19.33 17.08 9.97
CA LEU A 376 18.47 15.91 10.11
C LEU A 376 17.44 15.88 8.98
N HIS A 377 17.38 14.75 8.23
CA HIS A 377 16.47 14.57 7.12
C HIS A 377 15.60 13.32 7.34
N PHE A 378 14.44 13.28 6.69
CA PHE A 378 13.51 12.14 6.74
C PHE A 378 13.15 11.68 5.33
N ALA A 379 13.03 10.38 5.10
CA ALA A 379 12.68 9.86 3.77
C ALA A 379 11.79 8.62 3.84
N GLY A 380 10.87 8.51 2.90
CA GLY A 380 9.95 7.37 2.76
C GLY A 380 8.83 7.34 3.79
N GLU A 381 8.39 6.15 4.14
CA GLU A 381 7.18 5.87 4.94
C GLU A 381 7.25 6.36 6.41
N VAL A 382 8.37 6.88 6.85
CA VAL A 382 8.47 7.55 8.16
C VAL A 382 7.75 8.90 8.16
N LEU A 383 7.52 9.50 7.00
CA LEU A 383 6.76 10.74 6.81
C LEU A 383 5.25 10.46 6.80
N ASP A 384 4.44 11.42 7.23
CA ASP A 384 2.97 11.35 7.13
C ASP A 384 2.51 11.50 5.68
N LEU A 385 2.80 10.47 4.87
CA LEU A 385 2.52 10.36 3.45
C LEU A 385 2.04 8.94 3.13
N ASP A 386 0.92 8.81 2.44
CA ASP A 386 0.42 7.51 1.96
C ASP A 386 -0.27 7.64 0.60
N ALA A 387 -0.20 6.57 -0.18
CA ALA A 387 -0.84 6.46 -1.48
C ALA A 387 -1.57 5.13 -1.60
N VAL A 388 -2.45 5.01 -2.61
CA VAL A 388 -3.12 3.75 -2.95
C VAL A 388 -2.15 2.69 -3.46
N THR A 389 -2.68 1.47 -3.72
CA THR A 389 -1.89 0.39 -4.37
C THR A 389 -1.51 0.78 -5.79
N GLY A 390 -0.37 0.24 -6.30
CA GLY A 390 0.01 0.46 -7.70
C GLY A 390 1.45 0.92 -7.94
N GLY A 391 2.33 0.89 -6.92
CA GLY A 391 3.73 1.33 -7.01
C GLY A 391 3.96 2.74 -6.44
N PHE A 392 2.89 3.45 -6.10
CA PHE A 392 2.93 4.85 -5.68
C PHE A 392 3.67 5.08 -4.35
N ASN A 393 3.54 4.16 -3.38
CA ASN A 393 4.25 4.28 -2.10
C ASN A 393 5.76 4.09 -2.25
N LEU A 394 6.21 3.25 -3.20
CA LEU A 394 7.62 3.16 -3.55
C LEU A 394 8.08 4.40 -4.32
N GLN A 395 7.24 4.99 -5.20
CA GLN A 395 7.56 6.27 -5.82
C GLN A 395 7.77 7.38 -4.78
N ILE A 396 6.91 7.47 -3.75
CA ILE A 396 7.11 8.40 -2.62
C ILE A 396 8.46 8.13 -1.95
N ALA A 397 8.80 6.85 -1.71
CA ALA A 397 10.06 6.49 -1.08
C ALA A 397 11.27 6.90 -1.94
N TRP A 398 11.23 6.67 -3.26
CA TRP A 398 12.33 7.07 -4.17
C TRP A 398 12.49 8.58 -4.26
N SER A 399 11.39 9.32 -4.51
CA SER A 399 11.44 10.76 -4.69
C SER A 399 11.86 11.51 -3.43
N THR A 400 11.33 11.12 -2.26
CA THR A 400 11.73 11.73 -0.98
C THR A 400 13.15 11.34 -0.59
N ALA A 401 13.60 10.12 -0.88
CA ALA A 401 14.97 9.68 -0.65
C ALA A 401 15.98 10.44 -1.53
N TYR A 402 15.62 10.66 -2.80
CA TYR A 402 16.42 11.49 -3.70
C TYR A 402 16.54 12.91 -3.16
N ALA A 403 15.42 13.55 -2.81
CA ALA A 403 15.40 14.89 -2.26
C ALA A 403 16.23 15.00 -0.96
N ALA A 404 16.13 14.00 -0.07
CA ALA A 404 16.90 13.96 1.16
C ALA A 404 18.41 13.83 0.91
N GLY A 405 18.79 12.93 -0.03
CA GLY A 405 20.22 12.69 -0.33
C GLY A 405 20.91 13.85 -1.05
N THR A 406 20.20 14.47 -2.01
CA THR A 406 20.73 15.61 -2.79
C THR A 406 20.56 16.96 -2.08
N GLY A 407 19.65 17.03 -1.10
CA GLY A 407 19.34 18.24 -0.35
C GLY A 407 20.30 18.54 0.82
N ILE A 408 21.30 17.68 1.06
CA ILE A 408 22.29 17.92 2.12
C ILE A 408 23.18 19.09 1.74
N GLN A 409 22.99 20.20 2.43
CA GLN A 409 23.81 21.42 2.28
C GLN A 409 24.61 21.61 3.57
N ILE A 410 25.93 21.59 3.48
CA ILE A 410 26.85 21.79 4.60
C ILE A 410 27.90 22.81 4.21
#